data_f3221d8aaf74b3f6c50d5c2806772288
#
_entry.id   f3221d8aaf74b3f6c50d5c2806772288
#
_cell.length_a   1.000
_cell.length_b   1.000
_cell.length_c   1.000
_cell.angle_alpha   90.00
_cell.angle_beta   90.00
_cell.angle_gamma   90.00
#
_symmetry.space_group_name_H-M   'P 1'
#
loop_
_entity.id
_entity.type
_entity.pdbx_description
1 polymer ?
#
loop_
_entity_poly.entity_id
_entity_poly.type
_entity_poly.pdbx_seq_one_letter_code
_entity_poly.pdbx_strand_id
1 'polypeptide(L)'
;MEYLLLLIGFVLLIKGADFFVEGSSSLAKILKVPSVIIGLTIVAMGTSAPEASVSINAALSGSNDIAISNVVGSNIFNGLVVVGICAFIAGFSTNRDILKRDMPVNIIITAILCFMFIDGRLSRIEGIILLAGMAAYITCMIISALKNREEAEDCKIMPLPKSLLYIAGGLIAVIFGGNLVVDKACIIAANFGVSQNFIGLTIVAIGTSLPELVTSIVATRKGDSGLALGNAIGSNIFNILFILGMSAAIQPLHVLSESLIDCIILLASGIVLFLFAFTKKTMSRWEGAACILMYVGYTAYLFR
;
A
#
# COMPACT_ATOMS: atom_id res chain seq x y z
N MET A 1 12.80 20.48 -20.26
CA MET A 1 13.43 20.04 -18.98
C MET A 1 12.52 19.03 -18.27
N GLU A 2 11.20 19.28 -18.16
CA GLU A 2 10.24 18.48 -17.40
C GLU A 2 10.15 17.02 -17.89
N TYR A 3 10.10 16.78 -19.19
CA TYR A 3 10.06 15.42 -19.74
C TYR A 3 11.32 14.59 -19.41
N LEU A 4 12.51 15.23 -19.41
CA LEU A 4 13.75 14.56 -19.02
C LEU A 4 13.73 14.18 -17.54
N LEU A 5 13.28 15.09 -16.68
CA LEU A 5 13.15 14.83 -15.25
C LEU A 5 12.08 13.76 -14.95
N LEU A 6 10.98 13.75 -15.71
CA LEU A 6 9.99 12.68 -15.64
C LEU A 6 10.59 11.32 -15.96
N LEU A 7 11.40 11.22 -17.04
CA LEU A 7 12.10 9.99 -17.40
C LEU A 7 13.10 9.56 -16.30
N ILE A 8 13.86 10.50 -15.74
CA ILE A 8 14.76 10.23 -14.62
C ILE A 8 13.96 9.70 -13.41
N GLY A 9 12.81 10.30 -13.12
CA GLY A 9 11.92 9.84 -12.07
C GLY A 9 11.48 8.39 -12.28
N PHE A 10 11.06 8.02 -13.47
CA PHE A 10 10.71 6.62 -13.79
C PHE A 10 11.89 5.66 -13.67
N VAL A 11 13.09 6.06 -14.11
CA VAL A 11 14.30 5.24 -13.97
C VAL A 11 14.62 5.01 -12.49
N LEU A 12 14.59 6.07 -11.66
CA LEU A 12 14.81 5.97 -10.22
C LEU A 12 13.77 5.08 -9.56
N LEU A 13 12.49 5.26 -9.91
CA LEU A 13 11.39 4.49 -9.36
C LEU A 13 11.54 2.99 -9.68
N ILE A 14 11.78 2.63 -10.96
CA ILE A 14 11.88 1.23 -11.39
C ILE A 14 13.17 0.58 -10.87
N LYS A 15 14.32 1.24 -10.99
CA LYS A 15 15.59 0.71 -10.49
C LYS A 15 15.67 0.68 -8.98
N GLY A 16 15.09 1.69 -8.32
CA GLY A 16 14.92 1.72 -6.88
C GLY A 16 14.11 0.52 -6.40
N ALA A 17 12.97 0.25 -7.03
CA ALA A 17 12.14 -0.92 -6.72
C ALA A 17 12.88 -2.25 -6.97
N ASP A 18 13.69 -2.35 -8.03
CA ASP A 18 14.54 -3.52 -8.30
C ASP A 18 15.48 -3.83 -7.13
N PHE A 19 16.21 -2.81 -6.64
CA PHE A 19 17.11 -2.95 -5.49
C PHE A 19 16.35 -3.21 -4.19
N PHE A 20 15.25 -2.51 -3.99
CA PHE A 20 14.42 -2.64 -2.78
C PHE A 20 13.86 -4.05 -2.64
N VAL A 21 13.29 -4.60 -3.70
CA VAL A 21 12.76 -5.96 -3.74
C VAL A 21 13.88 -6.98 -3.55
N GLU A 22 15.01 -6.82 -4.24
CA GLU A 22 16.13 -7.76 -4.14
C GLU A 22 16.75 -7.77 -2.73
N GLY A 23 16.93 -6.60 -2.13
CA GLY A 23 17.39 -6.48 -0.74
C GLY A 23 16.40 -7.08 0.25
N SER A 24 15.10 -6.83 0.07
CA SER A 24 14.03 -7.33 0.93
C SER A 24 13.88 -8.85 0.85
N SER A 25 13.89 -9.43 -0.35
CA SER A 25 13.86 -10.89 -0.54
C SER A 25 15.12 -11.57 0.01
N SER A 26 16.29 -10.92 -0.11
CA SER A 26 17.53 -11.41 0.50
C SER A 26 17.46 -11.36 2.02
N LEU A 27 16.93 -10.28 2.60
CA LEU A 27 16.73 -10.15 4.05
C LEU A 27 15.79 -11.24 4.59
N ALA A 28 14.69 -11.53 3.88
CA ALA A 28 13.78 -12.62 4.24
C ALA A 28 14.52 -13.94 4.37
N LYS A 29 15.38 -14.27 3.39
CA LYS A 29 16.20 -15.48 3.39
C LYS A 29 17.24 -15.50 4.53
N ILE A 30 17.91 -14.36 4.79
CA ILE A 30 18.87 -14.23 5.91
C ILE A 30 18.19 -14.50 7.25
N LEU A 31 16.99 -13.92 7.43
CA LEU A 31 16.18 -14.10 8.65
C LEU A 31 15.47 -15.45 8.71
N LYS A 32 15.49 -16.22 7.60
CA LYS A 32 14.78 -17.50 7.45
C LYS A 32 13.26 -17.35 7.68
N VAL A 33 12.68 -16.30 7.15
CA VAL A 33 11.25 -16.03 7.24
C VAL A 33 10.63 -15.95 5.85
N PRO A 34 9.33 -16.28 5.69
CA PRO A 34 8.63 -16.09 4.42
C PRO A 34 8.72 -14.64 3.94
N SER A 35 8.95 -14.44 2.63
CA SER A 35 9.06 -13.09 2.02
C SER A 35 7.82 -12.23 2.24
N VAL A 36 6.66 -12.87 2.39
CA VAL A 36 5.40 -12.18 2.70
C VAL A 36 5.47 -11.39 4.02
N ILE A 37 6.19 -11.88 5.03
CA ILE A 37 6.33 -11.16 6.31
C ILE A 37 7.14 -9.88 6.11
N ILE A 38 8.20 -9.93 5.31
CA ILE A 38 8.97 -8.73 4.94
C ILE A 38 8.12 -7.77 4.11
N GLY A 39 7.30 -8.31 3.21
CA GLY A 39 6.32 -7.53 2.44
C GLY A 39 5.31 -6.81 3.33
N LEU A 40 4.69 -7.53 4.27
CA LEU A 40 3.69 -7.00 5.21
C LEU A 40 4.26 -5.98 6.23
N THR A 41 5.57 -5.91 6.38
CA THR A 41 6.23 -5.07 7.38
C THR A 41 7.16 -4.05 6.74
N ILE A 42 8.42 -4.41 6.50
CA ILE A 42 9.47 -3.48 6.06
C ILE A 42 9.11 -2.82 4.73
N VAL A 43 8.61 -3.62 3.76
CA VAL A 43 8.30 -3.09 2.42
C VAL A 43 7.06 -2.20 2.49
N ALA A 44 5.98 -2.67 3.11
CA ALA A 44 4.75 -1.91 3.27
C ALA A 44 4.95 -0.58 4.02
N MET A 45 5.64 -0.62 5.17
CA MET A 45 5.93 0.59 5.95
C MET A 45 6.83 1.57 5.19
N GLY A 46 7.77 1.05 4.39
CA GLY A 46 8.67 1.88 3.60
C GLY A 46 7.97 2.57 2.45
N THR A 47 7.19 1.83 1.67
CA THR A 47 6.47 2.39 0.51
C THR A 47 5.36 3.34 0.94
N SER A 48 4.70 3.12 2.09
CA SER A 48 3.65 4.00 2.63
C SER A 48 4.20 5.22 3.41
N ALA A 49 5.51 5.48 3.37
CA ALA A 49 6.08 6.69 3.99
C ALA A 49 5.55 8.01 3.37
N PRO A 50 5.32 8.12 2.04
CA PRO A 50 4.67 9.29 1.44
C PRO A 50 3.26 9.52 1.98
N GLU A 51 2.43 8.46 2.06
CA GLU A 51 1.09 8.53 2.62
C GLU A 51 1.11 9.01 4.08
N ALA A 52 2.05 8.48 4.88
CA ALA A 52 2.23 8.92 6.26
C ALA A 52 2.58 10.41 6.34
N SER A 53 3.50 10.87 5.49
CA SER A 53 3.88 12.27 5.43
C SER A 53 2.69 13.17 5.06
N VAL A 54 1.94 12.82 4.02
CA VAL A 54 0.78 13.60 3.57
C VAL A 54 -0.30 13.65 4.66
N SER A 55 -0.71 12.50 5.19
CA SER A 55 -1.84 12.43 6.12
C SER A 55 -1.53 13.03 7.48
N ILE A 56 -0.31 12.82 8.03
CA ILE A 56 0.09 13.40 9.32
C ILE A 56 0.24 14.92 9.20
N ASN A 57 0.85 15.43 8.11
CA ASN A 57 0.94 16.87 7.89
C ASN A 57 -0.45 17.51 7.67
N ALA A 58 -1.35 16.84 6.96
CA ALA A 58 -2.72 17.28 6.78
C ALA A 58 -3.46 17.37 8.13
N ALA A 59 -3.32 16.38 9.00
CA ALA A 59 -3.88 16.40 10.35
C ALA A 59 -3.31 17.57 11.18
N LEU A 60 -1.99 17.78 11.16
CA LEU A 60 -1.33 18.90 11.85
C LEU A 60 -1.82 20.27 11.35
N SER A 61 -2.16 20.38 10.07
CA SER A 61 -2.66 21.59 9.44
C SER A 61 -4.18 21.78 9.56
N GLY A 62 -4.89 20.84 10.19
CA GLY A 62 -6.35 20.87 10.32
C GLY A 62 -7.11 20.46 9.04
N SER A 63 -6.41 19.97 8.02
CA SER A 63 -7.00 19.50 6.75
C SER A 63 -7.43 18.04 6.86
N ASN A 64 -8.40 17.76 7.72
CA ASN A 64 -8.81 16.41 8.12
C ASN A 64 -9.27 15.56 6.93
N ASP A 65 -9.97 16.16 5.97
CA ASP A 65 -10.49 15.48 4.78
C ASP A 65 -9.36 14.88 3.94
N ILE A 66 -8.23 15.60 3.82
CA ILE A 66 -7.05 15.13 3.10
C ILE A 66 -6.44 13.94 3.82
N ALA A 67 -6.36 13.97 5.16
CA ALA A 67 -5.78 12.87 5.94
C ALA A 67 -6.56 11.57 5.76
N ILE A 68 -7.90 11.64 5.81
CA ILE A 68 -8.79 10.47 5.68
C ILE A 68 -8.83 9.98 4.24
N SER A 69 -9.10 10.87 3.28
CA SER A 69 -9.25 10.49 1.87
C SER A 69 -7.96 9.94 1.26
N ASN A 70 -6.79 10.44 1.67
CA ASN A 70 -5.51 9.89 1.25
C ASN A 70 -5.37 8.42 1.70
N VAL A 71 -5.66 8.10 2.96
CA VAL A 71 -5.54 6.72 3.47
C VAL A 71 -6.58 5.79 2.86
N VAL A 72 -7.85 6.21 2.82
CA VAL A 72 -8.94 5.36 2.27
C VAL A 72 -8.74 5.16 0.76
N GLY A 73 -8.38 6.23 0.03
CA GLY A 73 -8.12 6.18 -1.41
C GLY A 73 -6.93 5.29 -1.76
N SER A 74 -5.79 5.44 -1.04
CA SER A 74 -4.61 4.58 -1.22
C SER A 74 -4.93 3.11 -0.95
N ASN A 75 -5.77 2.82 0.06
CA ASN A 75 -6.15 1.45 0.37
C ASN A 75 -7.05 0.82 -0.71
N ILE A 76 -7.99 1.58 -1.27
CA ILE A 76 -8.79 1.14 -2.43
C ILE A 76 -7.87 0.90 -3.64
N PHE A 77 -6.94 1.81 -3.90
CA PHE A 77 -5.97 1.68 -4.98
C PHE A 77 -5.08 0.44 -4.79
N ASN A 78 -4.54 0.22 -3.61
CA ASN A 78 -3.71 -0.94 -3.31
C ASN A 78 -4.47 -2.25 -3.50
N GLY A 79 -5.69 -2.34 -2.99
CA GLY A 79 -6.54 -3.54 -3.15
C GLY A 79 -6.94 -3.81 -4.59
N LEU A 80 -7.43 -2.81 -5.30
CA LEU A 80 -8.02 -3.00 -6.62
C LEU A 80 -7.01 -2.85 -7.76
N VAL A 81 -6.07 -1.90 -7.67
CA VAL A 81 -5.12 -1.62 -8.77
C VAL A 81 -3.81 -2.37 -8.55
N VAL A 82 -3.16 -2.23 -7.38
CA VAL A 82 -1.85 -2.87 -7.16
C VAL A 82 -1.99 -4.40 -7.22
N VAL A 83 -2.89 -4.98 -6.42
CA VAL A 83 -3.14 -6.43 -6.44
C VAL A 83 -3.73 -6.87 -7.79
N GLY A 84 -4.64 -6.07 -8.36
CA GLY A 84 -5.26 -6.34 -9.65
C GLY A 84 -4.24 -6.43 -10.80
N ILE A 85 -3.31 -5.47 -10.89
CA ILE A 85 -2.25 -5.46 -11.91
C ILE A 85 -1.28 -6.63 -11.69
N CYS A 86 -0.87 -6.91 -10.46
CA CYS A 86 -0.01 -8.05 -10.15
C CYS A 86 -0.65 -9.38 -10.59
N ALA A 87 -1.95 -9.58 -10.29
CA ALA A 87 -2.70 -10.75 -10.72
C ALA A 87 -2.85 -10.81 -12.25
N PHE A 88 -3.10 -9.68 -12.90
CA PHE A 88 -3.23 -9.61 -14.36
C PHE A 88 -1.93 -9.96 -15.09
N ILE A 89 -0.78 -9.51 -14.57
CA ILE A 89 0.53 -9.79 -15.16
C ILE A 89 0.88 -11.28 -15.07
N ALA A 90 0.82 -11.87 -13.88
CA ALA A 90 1.39 -13.19 -13.64
C ALA A 90 0.36 -14.26 -13.25
N GLY A 91 -0.79 -13.87 -12.70
CA GLY A 91 -1.63 -14.80 -11.95
C GLY A 91 -0.79 -15.43 -10.81
N PHE A 92 -1.22 -15.42 -9.58
CA PHE A 92 -0.37 -15.93 -8.50
C PHE A 92 -1.15 -16.78 -7.50
N SER A 93 -0.43 -17.74 -6.89
CA SER A 93 -0.96 -18.49 -5.76
C SER A 93 -0.91 -17.64 -4.50
N THR A 94 -1.98 -17.63 -3.75
CA THR A 94 -2.05 -16.89 -2.50
C THR A 94 -1.52 -17.74 -1.36
N ASN A 95 -0.58 -17.20 -0.60
CA ASN A 95 -0.04 -17.86 0.58
C ASN A 95 -1.16 -18.08 1.61
N ARG A 96 -1.12 -19.26 2.28
CA ARG A 96 -2.12 -19.67 3.27
C ARG A 96 -2.24 -18.66 4.43
N ASP A 97 -1.12 -18.06 4.85
CA ASP A 97 -1.09 -17.11 5.96
C ASP A 97 -1.76 -15.81 5.57
N ILE A 98 -1.53 -15.29 4.37
CA ILE A 98 -2.24 -14.12 3.85
C ILE A 98 -3.75 -14.37 3.86
N LEU A 99 -4.20 -15.52 3.32
CA LEU A 99 -5.63 -15.85 3.24
C LEU A 99 -6.30 -16.02 4.60
N LYS A 100 -5.60 -16.64 5.57
CA LYS A 100 -6.21 -17.00 6.86
C LYS A 100 -5.98 -15.99 7.95
N ARG A 101 -5.01 -15.10 7.82
CA ARG A 101 -4.65 -14.10 8.82
C ARG A 101 -4.75 -12.68 8.29
N ASP A 102 -3.96 -12.34 7.26
CA ASP A 102 -3.74 -10.94 6.92
C ASP A 102 -4.92 -10.30 6.18
N MET A 103 -5.51 -10.99 5.21
CA MET A 103 -6.73 -10.49 4.53
C MET A 103 -7.93 -10.40 5.48
N PRO A 104 -8.25 -11.40 6.32
CA PRO A 104 -9.28 -11.26 7.34
C PRO A 104 -9.00 -10.11 8.33
N VAL A 105 -7.76 -9.96 8.80
CA VAL A 105 -7.38 -8.82 9.66
C VAL A 105 -7.63 -7.51 8.94
N ASN A 106 -7.21 -7.36 7.68
CA ASN A 106 -7.46 -6.15 6.89
C ASN A 106 -8.95 -5.84 6.76
N ILE A 107 -9.80 -6.84 6.52
CA ILE A 107 -11.26 -6.67 6.45
C ILE A 107 -11.83 -6.25 7.82
N ILE A 108 -11.41 -6.90 8.90
CA ILE A 108 -11.88 -6.59 10.27
C ILE A 108 -11.51 -5.17 10.66
N ILE A 109 -10.26 -4.74 10.46
CA ILE A 109 -9.85 -3.37 10.81
C ILE A 109 -10.56 -2.33 9.95
N THR A 110 -10.83 -2.63 8.67
CA THR A 110 -11.64 -1.76 7.81
C THR A 110 -13.09 -1.68 8.30
N ALA A 111 -13.69 -2.78 8.71
CA ALA A 111 -15.04 -2.78 9.30
C ALA A 111 -15.10 -1.99 10.62
N ILE A 112 -14.08 -2.12 11.47
CA ILE A 112 -13.93 -1.32 12.68
C ILE A 112 -13.81 0.17 12.33
N LEU A 113 -13.02 0.53 11.33
CA LEU A 113 -12.88 1.89 10.86
C LEU A 113 -14.21 2.46 10.35
N CYS A 114 -14.95 1.70 9.53
CA CYS A 114 -16.30 2.10 9.10
C CYS A 114 -17.22 2.36 10.29
N PHE A 115 -17.16 1.52 11.34
CA PHE A 115 -17.93 1.72 12.56
C PHE A 115 -17.53 3.00 13.30
N MET A 116 -16.21 3.27 13.42
CA MET A 116 -15.70 4.50 14.04
C MET A 116 -16.11 5.76 13.25
N PHE A 117 -16.35 5.66 11.94
CA PHE A 117 -16.76 6.79 11.11
C PHE A 117 -18.23 7.17 11.22
N ILE A 118 -19.09 6.35 11.86
CA ILE A 118 -20.55 6.55 11.92
C ILE A 118 -20.93 7.84 12.65
N ASP A 119 -20.18 8.22 13.69
CA ASP A 119 -20.49 9.42 14.49
C ASP A 119 -19.92 10.73 13.86
N GLY A 120 -19.33 10.64 12.65
CA GLY A 120 -18.82 11.79 11.91
C GLY A 120 -17.45 12.30 12.40
N ARG A 121 -16.75 11.54 13.25
CA ARG A 121 -15.42 11.90 13.75
C ARG A 121 -14.59 10.70 14.10
N LEU A 122 -13.28 10.81 13.94
CA LEU A 122 -12.32 9.87 14.49
C LEU A 122 -11.62 10.55 15.68
N SER A 123 -11.92 10.10 16.90
CA SER A 123 -11.44 10.72 18.13
C SER A 123 -9.99 10.32 18.45
N ARG A 124 -9.35 11.05 19.38
CA ARG A 124 -7.99 10.70 19.87
C ARG A 124 -7.94 9.32 20.50
N ILE A 125 -8.99 8.92 21.21
CA ILE A 125 -9.05 7.60 21.87
C ILE A 125 -9.06 6.50 20.80
N GLU A 126 -9.87 6.65 19.76
CA GLU A 126 -9.92 5.72 18.64
C GLU A 126 -8.58 5.68 17.89
N GLY A 127 -7.93 6.83 17.71
CA GLY A 127 -6.55 6.89 17.16
C GLY A 127 -5.56 6.07 18.00
N ILE A 128 -5.60 6.18 19.32
CA ILE A 128 -4.76 5.39 20.24
C ILE A 128 -5.11 3.89 20.16
N ILE A 129 -6.39 3.54 20.03
CA ILE A 129 -6.84 2.15 19.84
C ILE A 129 -6.28 1.58 18.52
N LEU A 130 -6.32 2.33 17.44
CA LEU A 130 -5.71 1.93 16.16
C LEU A 130 -4.19 1.71 16.30
N LEU A 131 -3.47 2.62 16.97
CA LEU A 131 -2.03 2.46 17.24
C LEU A 131 -1.73 1.24 18.11
N ALA A 132 -2.54 0.95 19.12
CA ALA A 132 -2.43 -0.26 19.91
C ALA A 132 -2.67 -1.51 19.05
N GLY A 133 -3.63 -1.45 18.12
CA GLY A 133 -3.87 -2.47 17.10
C GLY A 133 -2.63 -2.70 16.21
N MET A 134 -1.93 -1.64 15.82
CA MET A 134 -0.68 -1.74 15.05
C MET A 134 0.42 -2.44 15.84
N ALA A 135 0.60 -2.08 17.11
CA ALA A 135 1.58 -2.76 17.98
C ALA A 135 1.26 -4.25 18.14
N ALA A 136 -0.02 -4.59 18.33
CA ALA A 136 -0.47 -5.98 18.40
C ALA A 136 -0.22 -6.74 17.08
N TYR A 137 -0.50 -6.11 15.92
CA TYR A 137 -0.26 -6.70 14.61
C TYR A 137 1.22 -6.96 14.37
N ILE A 138 2.10 -5.99 14.63
CA ILE A 138 3.57 -6.17 14.50
C ILE A 138 4.06 -7.31 15.42
N THR A 139 3.58 -7.35 16.66
CA THR A 139 3.91 -8.43 17.61
C THR A 139 3.48 -9.80 17.04
N CYS A 140 2.28 -9.88 16.46
CA CYS A 140 1.80 -11.10 15.81
C CYS A 140 2.67 -11.48 14.60
N MET A 141 3.14 -10.52 13.79
CA MET A 141 4.07 -10.76 12.69
C MET A 141 5.42 -11.30 13.18
N ILE A 142 5.98 -10.72 14.22
CA ILE A 142 7.25 -11.20 14.83
C ILE A 142 7.09 -12.63 15.34
N ILE A 143 6.03 -12.93 16.08
CA ILE A 143 5.76 -14.29 16.58
C ILE A 143 5.58 -15.26 15.41
N SER A 144 4.87 -14.87 14.35
CA SER A 144 4.69 -15.68 13.15
C SER A 144 6.02 -15.95 12.44
N ALA A 145 6.87 -14.93 12.33
CA ALA A 145 8.21 -15.05 11.76
C ALA A 145 9.09 -16.04 12.52
N LEU A 146 9.01 -16.01 13.86
CA LEU A 146 9.78 -16.92 14.71
C LEU A 146 9.28 -18.38 14.65
N LYS A 147 7.97 -18.57 14.44
CA LYS A 147 7.37 -19.92 14.36
C LYS A 147 7.51 -20.57 12.98
N ASN A 148 7.40 -19.78 11.90
CA ASN A 148 7.38 -20.25 10.52
C ASN A 148 8.76 -20.05 9.86
N ARG A 149 9.83 -20.47 10.52
CA ARG A 149 11.17 -20.41 9.94
C ARG A 149 11.27 -21.41 8.78
N GLU A 150 11.57 -20.90 7.60
CA GLU A 150 11.84 -21.71 6.42
C GLU A 150 13.31 -22.14 6.43
N GLU A 151 13.58 -23.41 6.02
CA GLU A 151 14.94 -23.81 5.72
C GLU A 151 15.42 -23.01 4.50
N ALA A 152 16.60 -22.40 4.61
CA ALA A 152 17.16 -21.64 3.50
C ALA A 152 17.43 -22.59 2.34
N GLU A 153 16.71 -22.43 1.22
CA GLU A 153 17.14 -23.05 -0.04
C GLU A 153 18.55 -22.55 -0.39
N ASP A 154 19.36 -23.42 -1.02
CA ASP A 154 20.75 -23.15 -1.46
C ASP A 154 20.82 -22.10 -2.60
N CYS A 155 20.17 -20.99 -2.43
CA CYS A 155 20.22 -19.84 -3.33
C CYS A 155 21.30 -18.84 -2.88
N LYS A 156 21.94 -18.17 -3.83
CA LYS A 156 22.90 -17.09 -3.54
C LYS A 156 22.21 -15.99 -2.72
N ILE A 157 22.51 -15.95 -1.43
CA ILE A 157 22.03 -14.92 -0.48
C ILE A 157 23.05 -13.78 -0.50
N MET A 158 22.56 -12.53 -0.62
CA MET A 158 23.45 -11.38 -0.48
C MET A 158 23.91 -11.24 0.99
N PRO A 159 25.14 -10.76 1.25
CA PRO A 159 25.56 -10.40 2.60
C PRO A 159 24.62 -9.38 3.23
N LEU A 160 24.36 -9.51 4.55
CA LEU A 160 23.44 -8.63 5.27
C LEU A 160 23.72 -7.12 5.06
N PRO A 161 24.97 -6.60 5.10
CA PRO A 161 25.23 -5.19 4.85
C PRO A 161 24.79 -4.75 3.44
N LYS A 162 24.99 -5.60 2.43
CA LYS A 162 24.57 -5.33 1.05
C LYS A 162 23.06 -5.35 0.93
N SER A 163 22.37 -6.30 1.58
CA SER A 163 20.90 -6.36 1.61
C SER A 163 20.31 -5.09 2.23
N LEU A 164 20.87 -4.64 3.36
CA LEU A 164 20.43 -3.40 4.02
C LEU A 164 20.70 -2.15 3.16
N LEU A 165 21.84 -2.09 2.47
CA LEU A 165 22.14 -1.00 1.53
C LEU A 165 21.15 -0.98 0.36
N TYR A 166 20.79 -2.16 -0.17
CA TYR A 166 19.80 -2.28 -1.25
C TYR A 166 18.40 -1.88 -0.79
N ILE A 167 18.02 -2.24 0.44
CA ILE A 167 16.75 -1.80 1.04
C ILE A 167 16.73 -0.28 1.20
N ALA A 168 17.72 0.29 1.88
CA ALA A 168 17.74 1.73 2.16
C ALA A 168 17.89 2.56 0.87
N GLY A 169 18.85 2.24 0.01
CA GLY A 169 19.08 2.94 -1.24
C GLY A 169 17.94 2.77 -2.23
N GLY A 170 17.39 1.55 -2.32
CA GLY A 170 16.23 1.26 -3.15
C GLY A 170 14.99 2.03 -2.69
N LEU A 171 14.70 2.04 -1.40
CA LEU A 171 13.56 2.78 -0.84
C LEU A 171 13.70 4.30 -1.08
N ILE A 172 14.88 4.88 -0.82
CA ILE A 172 15.13 6.30 -1.10
C ILE A 172 14.90 6.58 -2.59
N ALA A 173 15.42 5.75 -3.50
CA ALA A 173 15.24 5.93 -4.93
C ALA A 173 13.77 5.80 -5.36
N VAL A 174 13.01 4.88 -4.76
CA VAL A 174 11.57 4.70 -5.02
C VAL A 174 10.80 5.95 -4.60
N ILE A 175 11.02 6.46 -3.38
CA ILE A 175 10.32 7.64 -2.86
C ILE A 175 10.68 8.88 -3.69
N PHE A 176 11.96 9.13 -3.92
CA PHE A 176 12.40 10.28 -4.73
C PHE A 176 11.94 10.17 -6.18
N GLY A 177 12.03 8.98 -6.77
CA GLY A 177 11.55 8.73 -8.13
C GLY A 177 10.05 8.94 -8.25
N GLY A 178 9.26 8.42 -7.30
CA GLY A 178 7.81 8.62 -7.24
C GLY A 178 7.43 10.10 -7.16
N ASN A 179 8.01 10.84 -6.21
CA ASN A 179 7.77 12.27 -6.06
C ASN A 179 8.12 13.04 -7.34
N LEU A 180 9.28 12.74 -7.95
CA LEU A 180 9.70 13.39 -9.19
C LEU A 180 8.75 13.09 -10.35
N VAL A 181 8.24 11.86 -10.47
CA VAL A 181 7.23 11.49 -11.48
C VAL A 181 5.96 12.30 -11.28
N VAL A 182 5.44 12.35 -10.06
CA VAL A 182 4.21 13.09 -9.73
C VAL A 182 4.37 14.58 -10.03
N ASP A 183 5.42 15.21 -9.49
CA ASP A 183 5.67 16.65 -9.68
C ASP A 183 5.75 17.02 -11.17
N LYS A 184 6.49 16.22 -11.95
CA LYS A 184 6.66 16.53 -13.37
C LYS A 184 5.43 16.19 -14.19
N ALA A 185 4.69 15.13 -13.85
CA ALA A 185 3.41 14.82 -14.47
C ALA A 185 2.38 15.94 -14.22
N CYS A 186 2.30 16.49 -13.00
CA CYS A 186 1.43 17.63 -12.68
C CYS A 186 1.77 18.87 -13.51
N ILE A 187 3.05 19.23 -13.61
CA ILE A 187 3.49 20.39 -14.39
C ILE A 187 3.16 20.19 -15.89
N ILE A 188 3.41 19.00 -16.42
CA ILE A 188 3.14 18.69 -17.82
C ILE A 188 1.63 18.73 -18.08
N ALA A 189 0.80 18.14 -17.22
CA ALA A 189 -0.66 18.18 -17.35
C ALA A 189 -1.20 19.59 -17.28
N ALA A 190 -0.69 20.43 -16.37
CA ALA A 190 -1.07 21.84 -16.29
C ALA A 190 -0.71 22.62 -17.56
N ASN A 191 0.45 22.35 -18.16
CA ASN A 191 0.86 22.96 -19.44
C ASN A 191 -0.02 22.54 -20.62
N PHE A 192 -0.69 21.39 -20.55
CA PHE A 192 -1.72 20.96 -21.50
C PHE A 192 -3.11 21.51 -21.21
N GLY A 193 -3.25 22.38 -20.20
CA GLY A 193 -4.53 23.00 -19.83
C GLY A 193 -5.44 22.13 -18.97
N VAL A 194 -4.93 21.03 -18.39
CA VAL A 194 -5.68 20.21 -17.45
C VAL A 194 -5.91 21.01 -16.16
N SER A 195 -7.15 21.01 -15.65
CA SER A 195 -7.50 21.76 -14.45
C SER A 195 -6.74 21.26 -13.21
N GLN A 196 -6.37 22.17 -12.30
CA GLN A 196 -5.68 21.83 -11.06
C GLN A 196 -6.48 20.86 -10.19
N ASN A 197 -7.81 20.99 -10.20
CA ASN A 197 -8.70 20.07 -9.49
C ASN A 197 -8.59 18.63 -10.04
N PHE A 198 -8.60 18.48 -11.37
CA PHE A 198 -8.44 17.17 -12.01
C PHE A 198 -7.05 16.57 -11.74
N ILE A 199 -5.99 17.39 -11.79
CA ILE A 199 -4.61 16.96 -11.46
C ILE A 199 -4.54 16.44 -10.01
N GLY A 200 -5.12 17.18 -9.07
CA GLY A 200 -5.16 16.77 -7.65
C GLY A 200 -5.92 15.48 -7.42
N LEU A 201 -7.11 15.34 -8.04
CA LEU A 201 -7.96 14.16 -7.88
C LEU A 201 -7.43 12.90 -8.59
N THR A 202 -6.50 13.05 -9.53
CA THR A 202 -5.97 11.91 -10.31
C THR A 202 -4.48 11.71 -10.09
N ILE A 203 -3.64 12.59 -10.61
CA ILE A 203 -2.19 12.39 -10.64
C ILE A 203 -1.61 12.37 -9.22
N VAL A 204 -2.03 13.31 -8.37
CA VAL A 204 -1.53 13.40 -6.99
C VAL A 204 -2.08 12.24 -6.15
N ALA A 205 -3.38 11.93 -6.28
CA ALA A 205 -4.02 10.86 -5.52
C ALA A 205 -3.43 9.47 -5.84
N ILE A 206 -3.07 9.21 -7.10
CA ILE A 206 -2.41 7.96 -7.50
C ILE A 206 -0.92 8.00 -7.13
N GLY A 207 -0.35 9.19 -7.10
CA GLY A 207 1.08 9.41 -7.01
C GLY A 207 1.72 8.93 -5.72
N THR A 208 1.05 9.08 -4.58
CA THR A 208 1.56 8.59 -3.30
C THR A 208 1.68 7.07 -3.29
N SER A 209 0.78 6.36 -3.98
CA SER A 209 0.77 4.89 -4.07
C SER A 209 1.58 4.31 -5.26
N LEU A 210 2.32 5.15 -6.00
CA LEU A 210 3.26 4.68 -7.04
C LEU A 210 4.39 3.80 -6.48
N PRO A 211 4.97 4.09 -5.31
CA PRO A 211 5.93 3.21 -4.65
C PRO A 211 5.40 1.78 -4.47
N GLU A 212 4.19 1.64 -3.93
CA GLU A 212 3.52 0.35 -3.74
C GLU A 212 3.31 -0.38 -5.05
N LEU A 213 2.78 0.33 -6.04
CA LEU A 213 2.48 -0.23 -7.36
C LEU A 213 3.74 -0.77 -8.03
N VAL A 214 4.77 0.05 -8.15
CA VAL A 214 5.98 -0.33 -8.89
C VAL A 214 6.76 -1.41 -8.14
N THR A 215 6.86 -1.31 -6.81
CA THR A 215 7.53 -2.33 -5.97
C THR A 215 6.81 -3.68 -6.09
N SER A 216 5.47 -3.71 -6.03
CA SER A 216 4.69 -4.94 -6.15
C SER A 216 4.76 -5.54 -7.56
N ILE A 217 4.77 -4.71 -8.63
CA ILE A 217 4.98 -5.18 -10.01
C ILE A 217 6.36 -5.82 -10.15
N VAL A 218 7.41 -5.19 -9.63
CA VAL A 218 8.79 -5.70 -9.70
C VAL A 218 8.89 -7.03 -8.94
N ALA A 219 8.33 -7.13 -7.71
CA ALA A 219 8.29 -8.36 -6.93
C ALA A 219 7.57 -9.48 -7.69
N THR A 220 6.40 -9.19 -8.27
CA THR A 220 5.63 -10.13 -9.10
C THR A 220 6.43 -10.63 -10.30
N ARG A 221 7.13 -9.72 -11.02
CA ARG A 221 7.98 -10.10 -12.16
C ARG A 221 9.19 -10.95 -11.76
N LYS A 222 9.69 -10.78 -10.54
CA LYS A 222 10.76 -11.62 -9.97
C LYS A 222 10.24 -12.97 -9.41
N GLY A 223 8.93 -13.23 -9.50
CA GLY A 223 8.31 -14.46 -8.99
C GLY A 223 8.02 -14.43 -7.49
N ASP A 224 8.26 -13.31 -6.80
CA ASP A 224 8.00 -13.15 -5.37
C ASP A 224 6.61 -12.53 -5.13
N SER A 225 5.57 -13.31 -5.42
CA SER A 225 4.19 -12.89 -5.21
C SER A 225 3.83 -12.73 -3.72
N GLY A 226 4.55 -13.42 -2.83
CA GLY A 226 4.41 -13.24 -1.39
C GLY A 226 4.78 -11.83 -0.94
N LEU A 227 5.92 -11.32 -1.41
CA LEU A 227 6.36 -9.96 -1.14
C LEU A 227 5.40 -8.92 -1.76
N ALA A 228 4.91 -9.16 -3.00
CA ALA A 228 4.00 -8.26 -3.69
C ALA A 228 2.65 -8.10 -2.96
N LEU A 229 2.03 -9.22 -2.59
CA LEU A 229 0.77 -9.22 -1.83
C LEU A 229 0.97 -8.69 -0.41
N GLY A 230 2.08 -9.08 0.22
CA GLY A 230 2.45 -8.59 1.54
C GLY A 230 2.58 -7.07 1.54
N ASN A 231 3.22 -6.50 0.51
CA ASN A 231 3.31 -5.05 0.35
C ASN A 231 1.93 -4.40 0.28
N ALA A 232 1.06 -4.81 -0.64
CA ALA A 232 -0.25 -4.17 -0.83
C ALA A 232 -1.16 -4.29 0.40
N ILE A 233 -1.27 -5.50 1.00
CA ILE A 233 -2.13 -5.73 2.18
C ILE A 233 -1.51 -5.11 3.43
N GLY A 234 -0.19 -5.20 3.59
CA GLY A 234 0.53 -4.58 4.69
C GLY A 234 0.42 -3.06 4.69
N SER A 235 0.52 -2.42 3.51
CA SER A 235 0.29 -0.99 3.35
C SER A 235 -1.13 -0.59 3.77
N ASN A 236 -2.15 -1.38 3.41
CA ASN A 236 -3.52 -1.11 3.85
C ASN A 236 -3.67 -1.18 5.37
N ILE A 237 -3.10 -2.19 6.00
CA ILE A 237 -3.11 -2.35 7.46
C ILE A 237 -2.34 -1.19 8.13
N PHE A 238 -1.15 -0.86 7.61
CA PHE A 238 -0.32 0.23 8.12
C PHE A 238 -1.02 1.59 7.99
N ASN A 239 -1.64 1.85 6.85
CA ASN A 239 -2.37 3.08 6.57
C ASN A 239 -3.53 3.28 7.57
N ILE A 240 -4.33 2.26 7.84
CA ILE A 240 -5.44 2.35 8.79
C ILE A 240 -4.90 2.43 10.22
N LEU A 241 -4.11 1.46 10.65
CA LEU A 241 -3.73 1.34 12.06
C LEU A 241 -2.70 2.37 12.49
N PHE A 242 -1.70 2.67 11.66
CA PHE A 242 -0.65 3.60 12.02
C PHE A 242 -0.93 5.02 11.52
N ILE A 243 -1.20 5.21 10.22
CA ILE A 243 -1.30 6.58 9.67
C ILE A 243 -2.56 7.28 10.18
N LEU A 244 -3.75 6.68 10.06
CA LEU A 244 -4.96 7.27 10.64
C LEU A 244 -4.91 7.28 12.16
N GLY A 245 -4.37 6.22 12.77
CA GLY A 245 -4.18 6.15 14.22
C GLY A 245 -3.33 7.31 14.74
N MET A 246 -2.19 7.59 14.10
CA MET A 246 -1.30 8.70 14.47
C MET A 246 -1.96 10.05 14.19
N SER A 247 -2.57 10.22 13.03
CA SER A 247 -3.27 11.45 12.65
C SER A 247 -4.37 11.82 13.65
N ALA A 248 -5.21 10.84 14.02
CA ALA A 248 -6.30 11.05 14.98
C ALA A 248 -5.79 11.24 16.42
N ALA A 249 -4.71 10.57 16.83
CA ALA A 249 -4.08 10.76 18.13
C ALA A 249 -3.49 12.18 18.30
N ILE A 250 -2.92 12.74 17.24
CA ILE A 250 -2.42 14.11 17.20
C ILE A 250 -3.60 15.08 17.26
N GLN A 251 -4.55 14.95 16.35
CA GLN A 251 -5.72 15.80 16.24
C GLN A 251 -6.93 14.98 15.83
N PRO A 252 -8.08 15.09 16.57
CA PRO A 252 -9.32 14.43 16.16
C PRO A 252 -9.70 14.83 14.74
N LEU A 253 -10.03 13.84 13.90
CA LEU A 253 -10.38 14.05 12.51
C LEU A 253 -11.89 14.14 12.34
N HIS A 254 -12.38 15.16 11.65
CA HIS A 254 -13.76 15.22 11.20
C HIS A 254 -13.95 14.31 9.99
N VAL A 255 -14.99 13.48 10.00
CA VAL A 255 -15.30 12.51 8.94
C VAL A 255 -16.49 13.00 8.13
N LEU A 256 -16.29 13.21 6.84
CA LEU A 256 -17.38 13.56 5.93
C LEU A 256 -18.22 12.33 5.57
N SER A 257 -19.47 12.54 5.17
CA SER A 257 -20.36 11.47 4.70
C SER A 257 -19.77 10.71 3.52
N GLU A 258 -19.08 11.41 2.63
CA GLU A 258 -18.37 10.86 1.48
C GLU A 258 -17.27 9.89 1.90
N SER A 259 -16.50 10.25 2.94
CA SER A 259 -15.44 9.38 3.49
C SER A 259 -15.99 8.08 4.10
N LEU A 260 -17.19 8.12 4.68
CA LEU A 260 -17.88 6.91 5.15
C LEU A 260 -18.28 6.02 3.97
N ILE A 261 -18.80 6.59 2.87
CA ILE A 261 -19.14 5.85 1.66
C ILE A 261 -17.87 5.20 1.08
N ASP A 262 -16.77 5.94 0.96
CA ASP A 262 -15.50 5.42 0.48
C ASP A 262 -14.96 4.29 1.37
N CYS A 263 -15.12 4.40 2.69
CA CYS A 263 -14.75 3.34 3.63
C CYS A 263 -15.61 2.06 3.44
N ILE A 264 -16.90 2.20 3.13
CA ILE A 264 -17.78 1.08 2.80
C ILE A 264 -17.36 0.44 1.47
N ILE A 265 -16.99 1.25 0.47
CA ILE A 265 -16.46 0.75 -0.81
C ILE A 265 -15.13 0.01 -0.59
N LEU A 266 -14.25 0.54 0.27
CA LEU A 266 -13.01 -0.13 0.66
C LEU A 266 -13.30 -1.50 1.31
N LEU A 267 -14.25 -1.56 2.24
CA LEU A 267 -14.65 -2.82 2.88
C LEU A 267 -15.21 -3.82 1.86
N ALA A 268 -16.10 -3.38 0.99
CA ALA A 268 -16.68 -4.22 -0.06
C ALA A 268 -15.60 -4.74 -1.02
N SER A 269 -14.68 -3.88 -1.45
CA SER A 269 -13.54 -4.26 -2.32
C SER A 269 -12.61 -5.28 -1.65
N GLY A 270 -12.34 -5.11 -0.35
CA GLY A 270 -11.55 -6.05 0.45
C GLY A 270 -12.22 -7.43 0.55
N ILE A 271 -13.54 -7.48 0.73
CA ILE A 271 -14.32 -8.73 0.75
C ILE A 271 -14.27 -9.41 -0.63
N VAL A 272 -14.48 -8.68 -1.73
CA VAL A 272 -14.42 -9.23 -3.09
C VAL A 272 -13.02 -9.78 -3.38
N LEU A 273 -11.97 -9.03 -3.04
CA LEU A 273 -10.60 -9.48 -3.20
C LEU A 273 -10.31 -10.77 -2.41
N PHE A 274 -10.81 -10.85 -1.18
CA PHE A 274 -10.70 -12.05 -0.35
C PHE A 274 -11.43 -13.24 -1.00
N LEU A 275 -12.64 -13.06 -1.50
CA LEU A 275 -13.40 -14.11 -2.18
C LEU A 275 -12.68 -14.64 -3.42
N PHE A 276 -12.11 -13.75 -4.25
CA PHE A 276 -11.30 -14.15 -5.41
C PHE A 276 -10.08 -14.97 -4.99
N ALA A 277 -9.33 -14.48 -4.01
CA ALA A 277 -8.15 -15.18 -3.52
C ALA A 277 -8.49 -16.54 -2.82
N PHE A 278 -9.66 -16.62 -2.15
CA PHE A 278 -10.06 -17.79 -1.36
C PHE A 278 -10.57 -18.94 -2.21
N THR A 279 -11.31 -18.69 -3.30
CA THR A 279 -12.01 -19.71 -4.08
C THR A 279 -11.07 -20.76 -4.65
N LYS A 280 -9.91 -20.37 -5.18
CA LYS A 280 -8.93 -21.27 -5.81
C LYS A 280 -7.56 -21.25 -5.13
N LYS A 281 -7.40 -20.47 -4.06
CA LYS A 281 -6.10 -20.13 -3.45
C LYS A 281 -5.12 -19.53 -4.47
N THR A 282 -5.65 -18.96 -5.54
CA THR A 282 -4.92 -18.30 -6.61
C THR A 282 -5.75 -17.12 -7.09
N MET A 283 -5.10 -16.04 -7.45
CA MET A 283 -5.73 -14.97 -8.21
C MET A 283 -5.39 -15.12 -9.69
N SER A 284 -6.42 -15.27 -10.50
CA SER A 284 -6.30 -15.37 -11.95
C SER A 284 -6.17 -14.00 -12.61
N ARG A 285 -5.69 -13.97 -13.86
CA ARG A 285 -5.60 -12.74 -14.65
C ARG A 285 -6.96 -12.06 -14.84
N TRP A 286 -8.05 -12.84 -14.97
CA TRP A 286 -9.40 -12.31 -15.12
C TRP A 286 -9.92 -11.64 -13.86
N GLU A 287 -9.62 -12.21 -12.69
CA GLU A 287 -9.93 -11.60 -11.40
C GLU A 287 -9.12 -10.31 -11.19
N GLY A 288 -7.85 -10.29 -11.62
CA GLY A 288 -7.06 -9.07 -11.66
C GLY A 288 -7.67 -7.99 -12.58
N ALA A 289 -8.11 -8.36 -13.78
CA ALA A 289 -8.80 -7.43 -14.69
C ALA A 289 -10.12 -6.92 -14.08
N ALA A 290 -10.89 -7.78 -13.41
CA ALA A 290 -12.10 -7.38 -12.71
C ALA A 290 -11.83 -6.36 -11.59
N CYS A 291 -10.77 -6.54 -10.78
CA CYS A 291 -10.36 -5.56 -9.78
C CYS A 291 -10.04 -4.20 -10.40
N ILE A 292 -9.27 -4.17 -11.49
CA ILE A 292 -8.95 -2.92 -12.21
C ILE A 292 -10.22 -2.23 -12.72
N LEU A 293 -11.16 -2.99 -13.31
CA LEU A 293 -12.43 -2.45 -13.77
C LEU A 293 -13.30 -1.89 -12.63
N MET A 294 -13.28 -2.53 -11.45
CA MET A 294 -13.95 -2.01 -10.26
C MET A 294 -13.35 -0.66 -9.83
N TYR A 295 -12.02 -0.50 -9.89
CA TYR A 295 -11.38 0.77 -9.60
C TYR A 295 -11.76 1.86 -10.61
N VAL A 296 -11.83 1.54 -11.90
CA VAL A 296 -12.30 2.46 -12.94
C VAL A 296 -13.74 2.89 -12.65
N GLY A 297 -14.62 1.95 -12.25
CA GLY A 297 -15.99 2.26 -11.84
C GLY A 297 -16.05 3.18 -10.62
N TYR A 298 -15.22 2.93 -9.61
CA TYR A 298 -15.09 3.80 -8.44
C TYR A 298 -14.61 5.21 -8.82
N THR A 299 -13.58 5.30 -9.66
CA THR A 299 -13.09 6.59 -10.15
C THR A 299 -14.18 7.35 -10.92
N ALA A 300 -14.93 6.66 -11.78
CA ALA A 300 -16.06 7.26 -12.50
C ALA A 300 -17.18 7.76 -11.56
N TYR A 301 -17.39 7.08 -10.42
CA TYR A 301 -18.31 7.54 -9.38
C TYR A 301 -17.81 8.84 -8.70
N LEU A 302 -16.51 8.98 -8.42
CA LEU A 302 -15.94 10.19 -7.80
C LEU A 302 -16.07 11.45 -8.68
N PHE A 303 -16.18 11.29 -10.00
CA PHE A 303 -16.35 12.42 -10.94
C PHE A 303 -17.82 12.82 -11.19
N ARG A 304 -18.78 12.30 -10.43
CA ARG A 304 -20.18 12.72 -10.45
C ARG A 304 -20.45 13.84 -9.47
#